data_eac9ee9cddbf42121d12805c2568a8cb
#
_entry.id   eac9ee9cddbf42121d12805c2568a8cb
#
_cell.length_a   1.000
_cell.length_b   1.000
_cell.length_c   1.000
_cell.angle_alpha   90.00
_cell.angle_beta   90.00
_cell.angle_gamma   90.00
#
_symmetry.space_group_name_H-M   'P 1'
#
loop_
_entity.id
_entity.type
_entity.pdbx_description
1 polymer ?
#
loop_
_entity_poly.entity_id
_entity_poly.type
_entity_poly.pdbx_seq_one_letter_code
_entity_poly.pdbx_strand_id
1 'polypeptide(L)'
;MNIKFDLGKKNGKVNDIKADELDEKFDDEEKDIDASDDYEEEDDDSDTSSTSNKKASTSVINNELKGFLIKIAVIIIGGIILLFVVLGLASLGGKTYSYERIEEIMTTAAENYFADYPESLPKTELQVVEVETPTLVQNGYMKDLSEYTKKGVSCTGKVSVSKSGNDYVYTPNLNCGEDYASKTLSSAILEDSKVVTSGYGLYQMNGNYVFRGEKVNNYVQLGETLWRVVKMDSNHNMYLVTNEYAGYTTSWDDRYNKALDYGAGINNYSASRVKEYLEEIYNEEKEGLRTFTAEDKTKLSLLDVCTAKRDATSKTNNNSIECQTTEKAQKLGLLTVSDYINASIDPDCTSVSSISCQNYNYLAIKYSWWTSTAVANTSAYAYVVGSNGVIRSTRCSDYNNVRPVIKLSSRIMITNGDGTENNPYVIK
;
A
#
# COMPACT_ATOMS: atom_id res chain seq x y z
N MET A 1 -18.67 17.47 -14.42
CA MET A 1 -18.69 18.87 -14.84
C MET A 1 -17.23 19.24 -15.07
N ASN A 2 -16.79 19.18 -16.33
CA ASN A 2 -15.39 19.46 -16.66
C ASN A 2 -15.18 20.99 -16.64
N ILE A 3 -14.44 21.45 -15.66
CA ILE A 3 -14.03 22.86 -15.57
C ILE A 3 -12.66 22.97 -16.23
N LYS A 4 -12.60 23.52 -17.43
CA LYS A 4 -11.35 23.98 -18.03
C LYS A 4 -11.00 25.33 -17.44
N PHE A 5 -9.92 25.43 -16.72
CA PHE A 5 -9.36 26.69 -16.26
C PHE A 5 -8.31 27.16 -17.28
N ASP A 6 -8.54 28.36 -17.81
CA ASP A 6 -7.56 29.09 -18.60
C ASP A 6 -6.69 29.91 -17.63
N LEU A 7 -5.49 29.43 -17.31
CA LEU A 7 -4.58 30.05 -16.36
C LEU A 7 -3.63 31.00 -17.10
N GLY A 8 -3.88 32.26 -16.90
CA GLY A 8 -3.01 33.35 -17.38
C GLY A 8 -1.56 33.18 -16.91
N LYS A 9 -0.63 33.36 -17.85
CA LYS A 9 0.83 33.31 -17.63
C LYS A 9 1.29 34.24 -16.51
N LYS A 10 1.80 33.69 -15.41
CA LYS A 10 2.68 34.41 -14.48
C LYS A 10 4.12 34.25 -14.90
N ASN A 11 4.77 35.38 -15.27
CA ASN A 11 6.21 35.45 -15.49
C ASN A 11 6.93 35.34 -14.14
N GLY A 12 7.31 34.15 -13.74
CA GLY A 12 8.23 33.89 -12.64
C GLY A 12 9.35 32.97 -13.16
N LYS A 13 10.60 33.31 -12.85
CA LYS A 13 11.76 32.51 -13.24
C LYS A 13 11.60 31.08 -12.74
N VAL A 14 11.42 30.17 -13.66
CA VAL A 14 11.51 28.74 -13.45
C VAL A 14 12.98 28.45 -13.12
N ASN A 15 13.26 27.93 -11.95
CA ASN A 15 14.52 27.24 -11.70
C ASN A 15 14.43 25.94 -12.49
N ASP A 16 15.25 25.80 -13.53
CA ASP A 16 15.44 24.55 -14.28
C ASP A 16 15.95 23.48 -13.30
N ILE A 17 15.02 22.75 -12.68
CA ILE A 17 15.35 21.45 -12.08
C ILE A 17 15.45 20.51 -13.26
N LYS A 18 16.68 20.24 -13.69
CA LYS A 18 16.95 19.29 -14.76
C LYS A 18 16.47 17.93 -14.33
N ALA A 19 15.85 17.20 -15.25
CA ALA A 19 15.48 15.79 -15.03
C ALA A 19 16.66 14.92 -14.56
N ASP A 20 17.88 15.39 -14.80
CA ASP A 20 19.13 14.78 -14.36
C ASP A 20 19.35 14.85 -12.83
N GLU A 21 18.78 15.84 -12.12
CA GLU A 21 18.86 15.94 -10.65
C GLU A 21 17.94 14.97 -9.94
N LEU A 22 16.87 14.53 -10.57
CA LEU A 22 15.98 13.48 -10.06
C LEU A 22 16.63 12.09 -10.16
N ASP A 23 17.44 11.85 -11.20
CA ASP A 23 18.17 10.60 -11.38
C ASP A 23 19.30 10.42 -10.34
N GLU A 24 20.03 11.51 -9.95
CA GLU A 24 21.12 11.42 -8.97
C GLU A 24 20.65 11.12 -7.54
N LYS A 25 19.42 11.38 -7.21
CA LYS A 25 18.89 11.18 -5.84
C LYS A 25 18.45 9.74 -5.55
N PHE A 26 18.33 8.92 -6.59
CA PHE A 26 17.80 7.54 -6.50
C PHE A 26 18.82 6.47 -6.94
N ASP A 27 19.96 6.86 -7.53
CA ASP A 27 21.01 5.91 -7.93
C ASP A 27 21.93 5.47 -6.76
N ASP A 28 21.77 6.07 -5.55
CA ASP A 28 22.62 5.78 -4.38
C ASP A 28 22.11 4.62 -3.50
N GLU A 29 20.93 4.04 -3.76
CA GLU A 29 20.39 2.94 -2.96
C GLU A 29 20.59 1.52 -3.54
N GLU A 30 21.23 1.38 -4.69
CA GLU A 30 21.53 0.07 -5.31
C GLU A 30 23.02 -0.29 -5.34
N LYS A 31 23.72 -0.09 -4.22
CA LYS A 31 25.03 -0.72 -4.00
C LYS A 31 25.14 -1.11 -2.54
N ASP A 32 24.94 -2.36 -2.30
CA ASP A 32 25.71 -3.24 -1.43
C ASP A 32 24.92 -4.51 -1.13
N ILE A 33 25.19 -5.56 -1.85
CA ILE A 33 25.21 -6.94 -1.34
C ILE A 33 26.11 -7.73 -2.29
N ASP A 34 27.38 -7.91 -1.93
CA ASP A 34 28.03 -9.21 -2.08
C ASP A 34 29.18 -9.30 -1.08
N ALA A 35 28.97 -10.20 -0.13
CA ALA A 35 29.95 -10.62 0.83
C ALA A 35 30.64 -11.91 0.32
N SER A 36 31.96 -11.98 0.40
CA SER A 36 32.61 -13.25 0.70
C SER A 36 33.99 -13.01 1.27
N ASP A 37 34.13 -13.59 2.41
CA ASP A 37 35.33 -13.84 3.21
C ASP A 37 36.51 -14.37 2.39
N ASP A 38 37.74 -13.99 2.79
CA ASP A 38 38.70 -14.97 3.30
C ASP A 38 39.95 -14.32 3.85
N TYR A 39 40.47 -14.97 4.85
CA TYR A 39 41.49 -14.69 5.85
C TYR A 39 42.91 -14.82 5.38
N GLU A 40 43.82 -14.29 6.28
CA GLU A 40 45.17 -14.70 6.68
C GLU A 40 46.31 -14.22 5.77
N GLU A 41 47.41 -13.88 6.26
CA GLU A 41 48.20 -13.70 7.50
C GLU A 41 49.59 -13.16 7.10
N GLU A 42 50.12 -12.32 7.98
CA GLU A 42 51.50 -12.17 8.47
C GLU A 42 52.73 -12.37 7.57
N ASP A 43 53.63 -11.49 7.55
CA ASP A 43 54.89 -11.33 8.27
C ASP A 43 56.00 -10.62 7.47
N ASP A 44 56.49 -9.56 7.99
CA ASP A 44 57.80 -9.24 8.56
C ASP A 44 59.01 -9.01 7.65
N ASP A 45 59.68 -7.96 8.04
CA ASP A 45 61.11 -7.65 8.08
C ASP A 45 61.89 -7.06 6.90
N SER A 46 62.31 -5.87 7.25
CA SER A 46 63.70 -5.35 7.29
C SER A 46 64.44 -4.91 6.01
N ASP A 47 64.74 -3.66 6.12
CA ASP A 47 66.05 -3.01 6.02
C ASP A 47 66.87 -2.96 4.74
N THR A 48 67.36 -1.76 4.61
CA THR A 48 68.63 -1.21 4.17
C THR A 48 68.80 -0.60 2.81
N SER A 49 68.97 0.69 2.97
CA SER A 49 69.73 1.66 2.13
C SER A 49 70.73 1.14 1.09
N SER A 50 70.73 1.77 -0.07
CA SER A 50 71.96 2.43 -0.57
C SER A 50 71.74 3.26 -1.81
N THR A 51 72.18 4.48 -1.77
CA THR A 51 72.38 5.45 -2.83
C THR A 51 73.38 4.94 -3.86
N SER A 52 73.06 5.08 -5.16
CA SER A 52 74.09 5.38 -6.14
C SER A 52 73.52 6.09 -7.38
N ASN A 53 74.05 7.29 -7.62
CA ASN A 53 73.96 8.06 -8.85
C ASN A 53 74.44 7.24 -10.04
N LYS A 54 73.65 7.24 -11.16
CA LYS A 54 74.18 7.03 -12.50
C LYS A 54 73.48 7.89 -13.54
N LYS A 55 74.31 8.61 -14.23
CA LYS A 55 74.10 9.53 -15.34
C LYS A 55 73.15 9.06 -16.41
N ALA A 56 72.31 10.02 -16.88
CA ALA A 56 71.52 9.90 -18.08
C ALA A 56 72.42 9.59 -19.31
N SER A 57 72.22 8.46 -19.94
CA SER A 57 72.67 8.20 -21.30
C SER A 57 71.50 8.40 -22.26
N THR A 58 71.62 9.40 -23.08
CA THR A 58 70.71 9.67 -24.21
C THR A 58 70.87 8.55 -25.24
N SER A 59 70.01 7.56 -25.22
CA SER A 59 69.96 6.55 -26.26
C SER A 59 69.25 7.13 -27.49
N VAL A 60 69.99 7.16 -28.61
CA VAL A 60 69.47 7.48 -29.95
C VAL A 60 68.38 6.45 -30.29
N ILE A 61 67.13 6.84 -30.22
CA ILE A 61 66.00 5.98 -30.63
C ILE A 61 66.07 5.81 -32.13
N ASN A 62 66.35 4.59 -32.58
CA ASN A 62 66.45 4.19 -33.96
C ASN A 62 65.16 4.56 -34.75
N ASN A 63 65.29 5.07 -35.99
CA ASN A 63 64.12 5.54 -36.77
C ASN A 63 63.04 4.45 -37.02
N GLU A 64 63.47 3.20 -37.07
CA GLU A 64 62.52 2.06 -37.15
C GLU A 64 61.68 1.91 -35.90
N LEU A 65 62.21 2.12 -34.69
CA LEU A 65 61.49 2.07 -33.42
C LEU A 65 60.51 3.24 -33.31
N LYS A 66 60.85 4.43 -33.80
CA LYS A 66 59.96 5.58 -33.93
C LYS A 66 58.74 5.27 -34.80
N GLY A 67 58.98 4.67 -35.99
CA GLY A 67 57.94 4.26 -36.90
C GLY A 67 56.96 3.21 -36.28
N PHE A 68 57.51 2.27 -35.50
CA PHE A 68 56.74 1.26 -34.80
C PHE A 68 55.91 1.85 -33.67
N LEU A 69 56.48 2.75 -32.88
CA LEU A 69 55.77 3.45 -31.79
C LEU A 69 54.65 4.36 -32.32
N ILE A 70 54.84 5.03 -33.47
CA ILE A 70 53.80 5.83 -34.11
C ILE A 70 52.65 4.94 -34.58
N LYS A 71 52.92 3.78 -35.17
CA LYS A 71 51.87 2.83 -35.57
C LYS A 71 51.06 2.32 -34.39
N ILE A 72 51.72 1.97 -33.26
CA ILE A 72 51.03 1.57 -32.02
C ILE A 72 50.18 2.73 -31.48
N ALA A 73 50.73 3.96 -31.46
CA ALA A 73 49.96 5.12 -30.98
C ALA A 73 48.71 5.38 -31.85
N VAL A 74 48.80 5.24 -33.17
CA VAL A 74 47.65 5.38 -34.10
C VAL A 74 46.60 4.27 -33.84
N ILE A 75 47.03 3.04 -33.59
CA ILE A 75 46.10 1.93 -33.27
C ILE A 75 45.41 2.17 -31.93
N ILE A 76 46.14 2.62 -30.90
CA ILE A 76 45.56 2.93 -29.57
C ILE A 76 44.59 4.11 -29.67
N ILE A 77 44.97 5.20 -30.36
CA ILE A 77 44.08 6.36 -30.56
C ILE A 77 42.84 5.96 -31.37
N GLY A 78 42.99 5.17 -32.43
CA GLY A 78 41.89 4.61 -33.19
C GLY A 78 40.96 3.73 -32.34
N GLY A 79 41.52 2.89 -31.48
CA GLY A 79 40.78 2.05 -30.52
C GLY A 79 40.02 2.89 -29.49
N ILE A 80 40.65 3.96 -28.97
CA ILE A 80 39.99 4.88 -28.01
C ILE A 80 38.85 5.65 -28.69
N ILE A 81 39.07 6.15 -29.92
CA ILE A 81 38.00 6.84 -30.68
C ILE A 81 36.86 5.88 -30.98
N LEU A 82 37.13 4.63 -31.36
CA LEU A 82 36.12 3.60 -31.59
C LEU A 82 35.34 3.29 -30.30
N LEU A 83 36.04 3.22 -29.17
CA LEU A 83 35.41 3.00 -27.84
C LEU A 83 34.47 4.17 -27.49
N PHE A 84 34.91 5.42 -27.69
CA PHE A 84 34.05 6.59 -27.47
C PHE A 84 32.86 6.66 -28.42
N VAL A 85 33.04 6.24 -29.69
CA VAL A 85 31.90 6.13 -30.63
C VAL A 85 30.92 5.04 -30.21
N VAL A 86 31.41 3.87 -29.77
CA VAL A 86 30.55 2.79 -29.29
C VAL A 86 29.85 3.16 -27.98
N LEU A 87 30.56 3.81 -27.05
CA LEU A 87 29.96 4.32 -25.81
C LEU A 87 28.99 5.47 -26.08
N GLY A 88 29.32 6.37 -27.02
CA GLY A 88 28.42 7.46 -27.46
C GLY A 88 27.14 6.93 -28.16
N LEU A 89 27.27 5.87 -28.96
CA LEU A 89 26.12 5.22 -29.60
C LEU A 89 25.27 4.42 -28.59
N ALA A 90 25.89 3.85 -27.55
CA ALA A 90 25.17 3.19 -26.45
C ALA A 90 24.42 4.20 -25.57
N SER A 91 24.91 5.45 -25.45
CA SER A 91 24.21 6.52 -24.73
C SER A 91 23.10 7.22 -25.55
N LEU A 92 23.00 6.92 -26.86
CA LEU A 92 21.89 7.39 -27.73
C LEU A 92 20.66 6.50 -27.67
N GLY A 93 20.73 5.33 -27.02
CA GLY A 93 19.55 4.57 -26.59
C GLY A 93 18.97 5.26 -25.36
N GLY A 94 17.85 5.98 -25.50
CA GLY A 94 17.15 6.58 -24.38
C GLY A 94 16.98 5.55 -23.24
N LYS A 95 17.27 5.93 -22.00
CA LYS A 95 17.00 5.09 -20.84
C LYS A 95 15.51 4.72 -20.88
N THR A 96 15.18 3.44 -21.02
CA THR A 96 13.82 2.97 -20.84
C THR A 96 13.63 2.69 -19.36
N TYR A 97 12.57 3.27 -18.77
CA TYR A 97 12.21 3.08 -17.38
C TYR A 97 11.19 1.94 -17.25
N SER A 98 11.09 1.33 -16.08
CA SER A 98 9.95 0.44 -15.79
C SER A 98 8.66 1.27 -15.71
N TYR A 99 7.51 0.65 -15.91
CA TYR A 99 6.24 1.37 -15.87
C TYR A 99 5.95 1.92 -14.46
N GLU A 100 6.34 1.20 -13.41
CA GLU A 100 6.26 1.63 -12.02
C GLU A 100 7.09 2.91 -11.79
N ARG A 101 8.31 2.95 -12.36
CA ARG A 101 9.16 4.12 -12.27
C ARG A 101 8.57 5.33 -13.02
N ILE A 102 7.90 5.10 -14.14
CA ILE A 102 7.19 6.17 -14.86
C ILE A 102 6.03 6.71 -14.00
N GLU A 103 5.31 5.83 -13.30
CA GLU A 103 4.25 6.24 -12.37
C GLU A 103 4.79 7.05 -11.18
N GLU A 104 5.96 6.70 -10.63
CA GLU A 104 6.64 7.49 -9.58
C GLU A 104 7.04 8.87 -10.10
N ILE A 105 7.59 8.96 -11.31
CA ILE A 105 7.91 10.24 -11.96
C ILE A 105 6.64 11.08 -12.13
N MET A 106 5.53 10.49 -12.58
CA MET A 106 4.25 11.18 -12.70
C MET A 106 3.75 11.70 -11.34
N THR A 107 3.89 10.88 -10.30
CA THR A 107 3.50 11.25 -8.93
C THR A 107 4.32 12.45 -8.43
N THR A 108 5.65 12.37 -8.52
CA THR A 108 6.55 13.46 -8.11
C THR A 108 6.31 14.74 -8.92
N ALA A 109 6.06 14.62 -10.22
CA ALA A 109 5.71 15.75 -11.08
C ALA A 109 4.40 16.43 -10.64
N ALA A 110 3.40 15.64 -10.27
CA ALA A 110 2.13 16.15 -9.77
C ALA A 110 2.27 16.80 -8.39
N GLU A 111 3.06 16.22 -7.48
CA GLU A 111 3.37 16.82 -6.17
C GLU A 111 4.01 18.20 -6.33
N ASN A 112 5.02 18.32 -7.19
CA ASN A 112 5.67 19.59 -7.47
C ASN A 112 4.70 20.60 -8.13
N TYR A 113 3.87 20.14 -9.07
CA TYR A 113 2.84 20.98 -9.68
C TYR A 113 1.87 21.54 -8.65
N PHE A 114 1.34 20.70 -7.75
CA PHE A 114 0.40 21.17 -6.73
C PHE A 114 1.06 21.93 -5.58
N ALA A 115 2.37 21.77 -5.36
CA ALA A 115 3.14 22.63 -4.47
C ALA A 115 3.20 24.07 -4.98
N ASP A 116 3.30 24.26 -6.30
CA ASP A 116 3.26 25.59 -6.94
C ASP A 116 1.83 26.14 -7.13
N TYR A 117 0.82 25.25 -7.16
CA TYR A 117 -0.61 25.61 -7.33
C TYR A 117 -1.48 25.03 -6.21
N PRO A 118 -1.24 25.38 -4.93
CA PRO A 118 -1.93 24.78 -3.78
C PRO A 118 -3.44 25.08 -3.74
N GLU A 119 -3.90 26.15 -4.40
CA GLU A 119 -5.32 26.47 -4.52
C GLU A 119 -6.10 25.45 -5.35
N SER A 120 -5.41 24.69 -6.21
CA SER A 120 -5.99 23.63 -7.06
C SER A 120 -6.13 22.30 -6.35
N LEU A 121 -5.58 22.13 -5.15
CA LEU A 121 -5.69 20.92 -4.35
C LEU A 121 -7.13 20.67 -3.88
N PRO A 122 -7.54 19.39 -3.70
CA PRO A 122 -8.86 19.06 -3.17
C PRO A 122 -9.04 19.62 -1.75
N LYS A 123 -10.17 20.29 -1.49
CA LYS A 123 -10.46 20.93 -0.21
C LYS A 123 -11.16 19.99 0.77
N THR A 124 -11.83 18.96 0.27
CA THR A 124 -12.57 17.99 1.07
C THR A 124 -12.17 16.56 0.68
N GLU A 125 -12.38 15.59 1.58
CA GLU A 125 -12.09 14.16 1.32
C GLU A 125 -12.94 13.55 0.19
N LEU A 126 -14.06 14.17 -0.18
CA LEU A 126 -14.90 13.73 -1.28
C LEU A 126 -14.50 14.30 -2.64
N GLN A 127 -13.64 15.32 -2.64
CA GLN A 127 -13.17 15.96 -3.86
C GLN A 127 -11.95 15.23 -4.42
N VAL A 128 -11.95 15.03 -5.74
CA VAL A 128 -10.80 14.54 -6.50
C VAL A 128 -10.45 15.56 -7.54
N VAL A 129 -9.18 15.88 -7.63
CA VAL A 129 -8.63 16.72 -8.70
C VAL A 129 -7.70 15.86 -9.55
N GLU A 130 -7.71 16.04 -10.85
CA GLU A 130 -6.85 15.31 -11.77
C GLU A 130 -5.95 16.28 -12.53
N VAL A 131 -4.69 15.89 -12.73
CA VAL A 131 -3.75 16.56 -13.62
C VAL A 131 -3.29 15.56 -14.69
N GLU A 132 -3.46 15.93 -15.94
CA GLU A 132 -3.04 15.12 -17.09
C GLU A 132 -1.54 15.29 -17.34
N THR A 133 -0.84 14.23 -17.79
CA THR A 133 0.59 14.30 -18.10
C THR A 133 0.96 15.38 -19.13
N PRO A 134 0.15 15.68 -20.17
CA PRO A 134 0.44 16.82 -21.05
C PRO A 134 0.52 18.17 -20.32
N THR A 135 -0.30 18.35 -19.27
CA THR A 135 -0.24 19.57 -18.44
C THR A 135 1.06 19.64 -17.66
N LEU A 136 1.50 18.52 -17.07
CA LEU A 136 2.77 18.43 -16.35
C LEU A 136 3.96 18.69 -17.26
N VAL A 137 3.94 18.14 -18.48
CA VAL A 137 4.98 18.35 -19.52
C VAL A 137 5.01 19.81 -19.96
N GLN A 138 3.85 20.40 -20.27
CA GLN A 138 3.77 21.79 -20.75
C GLN A 138 4.28 22.80 -19.72
N ASN A 139 4.13 22.48 -18.43
CA ASN A 139 4.61 23.32 -17.34
C ASN A 139 6.00 22.96 -16.84
N GLY A 140 6.67 21.96 -17.45
CA GLY A 140 8.07 21.63 -17.19
C GLY A 140 8.32 20.75 -15.95
N TYR A 141 7.29 20.10 -15.40
CA TYR A 141 7.43 19.22 -14.24
C TYR A 141 7.88 17.79 -14.59
N MET A 142 7.71 17.37 -15.84
CA MET A 142 8.22 16.11 -16.37
C MET A 142 8.47 16.22 -17.88
N LYS A 143 9.20 15.25 -18.44
CA LYS A 143 9.35 15.08 -19.88
C LYS A 143 8.12 14.38 -20.47
N ASP A 144 7.98 14.37 -21.81
CA ASP A 144 6.94 13.59 -22.48
C ASP A 144 7.11 12.10 -22.17
N LEU A 145 5.98 11.39 -22.01
CA LEU A 145 5.99 9.95 -21.69
C LEU A 145 6.78 9.11 -22.68
N SER A 146 6.85 9.53 -23.95
CA SER A 146 7.64 8.85 -24.98
C SER A 146 9.15 8.88 -24.73
N GLU A 147 9.64 9.77 -23.86
CA GLU A 147 11.06 9.82 -23.47
C GLU A 147 11.42 8.79 -22.38
N TYR A 148 10.44 8.23 -21.71
CA TYR A 148 10.62 7.23 -20.66
C TYR A 148 10.31 5.80 -21.16
N THR A 149 9.49 5.67 -22.21
CA THR A 149 9.02 4.37 -22.71
C THR A 149 9.91 3.82 -23.82
N LYS A 150 9.76 2.53 -24.11
CA LYS A 150 10.39 1.90 -25.28
C LYS A 150 9.90 2.58 -26.57
N LYS A 151 10.78 2.68 -27.56
CA LYS A 151 10.42 3.24 -28.86
C LYS A 151 9.23 2.48 -29.49
N GLY A 152 8.19 3.22 -29.86
CA GLY A 152 6.99 2.67 -30.46
C GLY A 152 5.84 2.39 -29.50
N VAL A 153 6.08 2.50 -28.17
CA VAL A 153 5.02 2.43 -27.16
C VAL A 153 4.43 3.82 -26.95
N SER A 154 3.13 3.94 -27.12
CA SER A 154 2.38 5.18 -26.87
C SER A 154 1.64 5.06 -25.55
N CYS A 155 1.94 5.97 -24.62
CA CYS A 155 1.30 6.03 -23.32
C CYS A 155 0.51 7.32 -23.13
N THR A 156 -0.55 7.23 -22.35
CA THR A 156 -1.28 8.36 -21.78
C THR A 156 -1.23 8.25 -20.26
N GLY A 157 -1.29 9.37 -19.57
CA GLY A 157 -1.22 9.33 -18.13
C GLY A 157 -1.90 10.53 -17.48
N LYS A 158 -2.35 10.33 -16.24
CA LYS A 158 -2.87 11.36 -15.35
C LYS A 158 -2.57 11.01 -13.91
N VAL A 159 -2.57 11.99 -13.03
CA VAL A 159 -2.47 11.78 -11.59
C VAL A 159 -3.74 12.34 -10.94
N SER A 160 -4.43 11.49 -10.19
CA SER A 160 -5.60 11.87 -9.39
C SER A 160 -5.12 12.21 -7.98
N VAL A 161 -5.57 13.35 -7.44
CA VAL A 161 -5.23 13.79 -6.08
C VAL A 161 -6.49 13.82 -5.23
N SER A 162 -6.43 13.22 -4.06
CA SER A 162 -7.50 13.25 -3.06
C SER A 162 -6.94 13.65 -1.71
N LYS A 163 -7.80 14.24 -0.86
CA LYS A 163 -7.43 14.59 0.51
C LYS A 163 -7.70 13.42 1.45
N SER A 164 -6.76 13.13 2.36
CA SER A 164 -6.89 12.14 3.42
C SER A 164 -6.43 12.76 4.75
N GLY A 165 -7.38 13.18 5.57
CA GLY A 165 -7.08 13.94 6.78
C GLY A 165 -6.38 15.28 6.47
N ASN A 166 -5.14 15.45 6.92
CA ASN A 166 -4.30 16.62 6.63
C ASN A 166 -3.41 16.44 5.40
N ASP A 167 -3.32 15.23 4.86
CA ASP A 167 -2.40 14.86 3.78
C ASP A 167 -3.14 14.71 2.44
N TYR A 168 -2.37 14.60 1.36
CA TYR A 168 -2.86 14.36 0.02
C TYR A 168 -2.32 13.03 -0.50
N VAL A 169 -3.20 12.26 -1.15
CA VAL A 169 -2.85 11.00 -1.81
C VAL A 169 -2.84 11.23 -3.31
N TYR A 170 -1.70 10.97 -3.92
CA TYR A 170 -1.46 11.08 -5.35
C TYR A 170 -1.53 9.67 -5.97
N THR A 171 -2.43 9.48 -6.91
CA THR A 171 -2.65 8.18 -7.56
C THR A 171 -2.34 8.32 -9.04
N PRO A 172 -1.18 7.84 -9.51
CA PRO A 172 -0.86 7.83 -10.93
C PRO A 172 -1.74 6.84 -11.67
N ASN A 173 -2.11 7.15 -12.89
CA ASN A 173 -2.80 6.27 -13.81
C ASN A 173 -2.12 6.36 -15.17
N LEU A 174 -1.31 5.35 -15.47
CA LEU A 174 -0.56 5.22 -16.73
C LEU A 174 -1.25 4.15 -17.58
N ASN A 175 -1.45 4.45 -18.86
CA ASN A 175 -2.00 3.51 -19.83
C ASN A 175 -1.13 3.51 -21.10
N CYS A 176 -0.48 2.38 -21.35
CA CYS A 176 0.36 2.11 -22.50
C CYS A 176 -0.25 1.03 -23.42
N GLY A 177 -1.57 0.94 -23.48
CA GLY A 177 -2.29 -0.04 -24.29
C GLY A 177 -2.11 -1.47 -23.76
N GLU A 178 -1.70 -2.38 -24.66
CA GLU A 178 -1.49 -3.80 -24.30
C GLU A 178 -0.23 -4.04 -23.49
N ASP A 179 0.73 -3.08 -23.49
CA ASP A 179 2.01 -3.26 -22.78
C ASP A 179 1.85 -3.08 -21.27
N TYR A 180 1.02 -2.10 -20.85
CA TYR A 180 0.83 -1.80 -19.42
C TYR A 180 -0.41 -0.92 -19.20
N ALA A 181 -1.12 -1.18 -18.12
CA ALA A 181 -2.13 -0.28 -17.58
C ALA A 181 -2.12 -0.36 -16.05
N SER A 182 -2.08 0.81 -15.41
CA SER A 182 -2.19 0.91 -13.95
C SER A 182 -3.46 0.23 -13.45
N LYS A 183 -3.34 -0.60 -12.41
CA LYS A 183 -4.49 -1.28 -11.80
C LYS A 183 -4.74 -0.79 -10.38
N THR A 184 -5.99 -0.48 -10.07
CA THR A 184 -6.42 -0.31 -8.68
C THR A 184 -6.76 -1.66 -8.06
N LEU A 185 -6.64 -1.77 -6.73
CA LEU A 185 -7.03 -2.98 -6.01
C LEU A 185 -8.50 -3.36 -6.31
N SER A 186 -9.39 -2.38 -6.32
CA SER A 186 -10.82 -2.64 -6.61
C SER A 186 -11.05 -3.15 -8.03
N SER A 187 -10.34 -2.63 -9.03
CA SER A 187 -10.46 -3.12 -10.41
C SER A 187 -9.88 -4.51 -10.58
N ALA A 188 -8.73 -4.79 -9.95
CA ALA A 188 -8.13 -6.13 -9.97
C ALA A 188 -9.06 -7.16 -9.32
N ILE A 189 -9.63 -6.87 -8.15
CA ILE A 189 -10.59 -7.75 -7.50
C ILE A 189 -11.79 -8.06 -8.41
N LEU A 190 -12.36 -7.05 -9.07
CA LEU A 190 -13.52 -7.23 -9.95
C LEU A 190 -13.19 -7.98 -11.25
N GLU A 191 -11.95 -7.88 -11.73
CA GLU A 191 -11.45 -8.61 -12.89
C GLU A 191 -11.18 -10.09 -12.55
N ASP A 192 -10.43 -10.33 -11.46
CA ASP A 192 -9.96 -11.65 -11.07
C ASP A 192 -11.06 -12.48 -10.36
N SER A 193 -11.91 -11.80 -9.55
CA SER A 193 -13.01 -12.42 -8.82
C SER A 193 -14.33 -12.12 -9.49
N LYS A 194 -14.76 -13.01 -10.40
CA LYS A 194 -16.08 -12.90 -11.01
C LYS A 194 -17.17 -12.91 -9.95
N VAL A 195 -18.15 -12.01 -10.08
CA VAL A 195 -19.34 -12.00 -9.22
C VAL A 195 -20.12 -13.30 -9.41
N VAL A 196 -20.37 -13.98 -8.30
CA VAL A 196 -21.07 -15.28 -8.28
C VAL A 196 -22.40 -15.18 -7.51
N THR A 197 -23.31 -16.10 -7.80
CA THR A 197 -24.59 -16.25 -7.08
C THR A 197 -24.67 -17.50 -6.24
N SER A 198 -23.66 -18.39 -6.35
CA SER A 198 -23.55 -19.63 -5.57
C SER A 198 -22.07 -20.04 -5.44
N GLY A 199 -21.75 -20.85 -4.42
CA GLY A 199 -20.39 -21.30 -4.15
C GLY A 199 -19.53 -20.23 -3.45
N TYR A 200 -18.21 -20.41 -3.45
CA TYR A 200 -17.27 -19.47 -2.85
C TYR A 200 -16.93 -18.36 -3.82
N GLY A 201 -16.88 -17.12 -3.38
CA GLY A 201 -16.49 -16.01 -4.24
C GLY A 201 -17.00 -14.66 -3.81
N LEU A 202 -17.00 -13.73 -4.77
CA LEU A 202 -17.47 -12.38 -4.61
C LEU A 202 -18.96 -12.29 -4.96
N TYR A 203 -19.78 -11.82 -4.02
CA TYR A 203 -21.23 -11.64 -4.19
C TYR A 203 -21.60 -10.17 -4.24
N GLN A 204 -22.58 -9.82 -5.06
CA GLN A 204 -23.21 -8.50 -5.00
C GLN A 204 -24.43 -8.54 -4.08
N MET A 205 -24.40 -7.79 -2.98
CA MET A 205 -25.42 -7.78 -1.95
C MET A 205 -25.70 -6.35 -1.48
N ASN A 206 -26.97 -5.92 -1.54
CA ASN A 206 -27.41 -4.59 -1.08
C ASN A 206 -26.56 -3.42 -1.58
N GLY A 207 -26.13 -3.48 -2.85
CA GLY A 207 -25.31 -2.46 -3.49
C GLY A 207 -23.81 -2.54 -3.16
N ASN A 208 -23.39 -3.50 -2.35
CA ASN A 208 -21.99 -3.76 -2.01
C ASN A 208 -21.52 -5.08 -2.65
N TYR A 209 -20.19 -5.25 -2.74
CA TYR A 209 -19.58 -6.54 -3.05
C TYR A 209 -19.06 -7.16 -1.76
N VAL A 210 -19.35 -8.44 -1.52
CA VAL A 210 -18.98 -9.15 -0.29
C VAL A 210 -18.37 -10.49 -0.64
N PHE A 211 -17.19 -10.80 -0.08
CA PHE A 211 -16.59 -12.12 -0.20
C PHE A 211 -17.29 -13.10 0.73
N ARG A 212 -17.65 -14.29 0.20
CA ARG A 212 -18.38 -15.33 0.92
C ARG A 212 -17.79 -16.70 0.62
N GLY A 213 -17.72 -17.54 1.65
CA GLY A 213 -17.22 -18.91 1.57
C GLY A 213 -15.93 -19.12 2.34
N GLU A 214 -15.42 -20.33 2.34
CA GLU A 214 -14.20 -20.70 3.08
C GLU A 214 -12.93 -20.37 2.28
N LYS A 215 -12.95 -20.68 0.98
CA LYS A 215 -11.79 -20.56 0.09
C LYS A 215 -12.04 -19.44 -0.93
N VAL A 216 -11.67 -18.23 -0.58
CA VAL A 216 -11.83 -17.04 -1.43
C VAL A 216 -10.49 -16.34 -1.62
N ASN A 217 -10.26 -15.85 -2.85
CA ASN A 217 -9.04 -15.11 -3.22
C ASN A 217 -9.24 -13.63 -2.91
N ASN A 218 -9.02 -13.26 -1.66
CA ASN A 218 -9.26 -11.91 -1.15
C ASN A 218 -8.13 -11.41 -0.25
N TYR A 219 -6.93 -11.97 -0.43
CA TYR A 219 -5.75 -11.60 0.35
C TYR A 219 -5.08 -10.36 -0.22
N VAL A 220 -4.66 -9.46 0.67
CA VAL A 220 -3.99 -8.19 0.38
C VAL A 220 -2.79 -8.04 1.31
N GLN A 221 -1.63 -7.70 0.75
CA GLN A 221 -0.44 -7.33 1.51
C GLN A 221 -0.35 -5.81 1.61
N LEU A 222 -0.39 -5.28 2.82
CA LEU A 222 -0.11 -3.88 3.14
C LEU A 222 0.98 -3.85 4.20
N GLY A 223 2.14 -3.30 3.84
CA GLY A 223 3.35 -3.41 4.66
C GLY A 223 3.66 -4.88 4.97
N GLU A 224 4.00 -5.19 6.19
CA GLU A 224 4.28 -6.58 6.64
C GLU A 224 3.02 -7.37 7.02
N THR A 225 1.84 -6.76 6.97
CA THR A 225 0.58 -7.38 7.43
C THR A 225 -0.24 -7.92 6.27
N LEU A 226 -0.67 -9.18 6.42
CA LEU A 226 -1.60 -9.82 5.50
C LEU A 226 -3.05 -9.53 5.92
N TRP A 227 -3.82 -9.01 4.99
CA TRP A 227 -5.22 -8.61 5.17
C TRP A 227 -6.15 -9.45 4.31
N ARG A 228 -7.43 -9.43 4.66
CA ARG A 228 -8.51 -10.04 3.88
C ARG A 228 -9.54 -8.97 3.52
N VAL A 229 -9.84 -8.80 2.24
CA VAL A 229 -10.96 -7.95 1.82
C VAL A 229 -12.27 -8.61 2.27
N VAL A 230 -13.06 -7.89 3.05
CA VAL A 230 -14.37 -8.36 3.52
C VAL A 230 -15.46 -7.90 2.57
N LYS A 231 -15.44 -6.61 2.25
CA LYS A 231 -16.43 -6.00 1.35
C LYS A 231 -15.86 -4.79 0.62
N MET A 232 -16.49 -4.46 -0.50
CA MET A 232 -16.38 -3.17 -1.17
C MET A 232 -17.74 -2.48 -1.15
N ASP A 233 -17.78 -1.19 -0.84
CA ASP A 233 -19.00 -0.40 -0.91
C ASP A 233 -19.37 -0.02 -2.36
N SER A 234 -20.49 0.67 -2.54
CA SER A 234 -20.97 1.13 -3.86
C SER A 234 -20.02 2.09 -4.57
N ASN A 235 -19.08 2.71 -3.85
CA ASN A 235 -18.02 3.56 -4.39
C ASN A 235 -16.71 2.79 -4.59
N HIS A 236 -16.74 1.48 -4.43
CA HIS A 236 -15.60 0.57 -4.49
C HIS A 236 -14.50 0.83 -3.43
N ASN A 237 -14.81 1.54 -2.34
CA ASN A 237 -13.92 1.55 -1.19
C ASN A 237 -13.95 0.19 -0.51
N MET A 238 -12.79 -0.29 -0.10
CA MET A 238 -12.62 -1.64 0.43
C MET A 238 -12.48 -1.63 1.94
N TYR A 239 -13.09 -2.59 2.60
CA TYR A 239 -12.97 -2.83 4.04
C TYR A 239 -12.24 -4.15 4.24
N LEU A 240 -11.09 -4.07 4.89
CA LEU A 240 -10.18 -5.18 5.09
C LEU A 240 -10.05 -5.48 6.58
N VAL A 241 -9.94 -6.76 6.92
CA VAL A 241 -9.65 -7.24 8.26
C VAL A 241 -8.30 -7.96 8.26
N THR A 242 -7.54 -7.90 9.34
CA THR A 242 -6.30 -8.69 9.45
C THR A 242 -6.58 -10.17 9.25
N ASN A 243 -5.69 -10.88 8.51
CA ASN A 243 -5.83 -12.33 8.31
C ASN A 243 -5.80 -13.07 9.66
N GLU A 244 -4.94 -12.63 10.56
CA GLU A 244 -4.85 -13.10 11.93
C GLU A 244 -5.23 -11.99 12.92
N TYR A 245 -5.06 -12.21 14.22
CA TYR A 245 -5.29 -11.21 15.24
C TYR A 245 -4.05 -10.32 15.47
N ALA A 246 -4.24 -9.19 16.14
CA ALA A 246 -3.20 -8.17 16.33
C ALA A 246 -2.18 -8.48 17.47
N GLY A 247 -2.04 -9.74 17.87
CA GLY A 247 -0.99 -10.20 18.79
C GLY A 247 -1.40 -10.30 20.26
N TYR A 248 -2.20 -9.39 20.82
CA TYR A 248 -2.61 -9.43 22.22
C TYR A 248 -4.12 -9.47 22.37
N THR A 249 -4.56 -10.07 23.50
CA THR A 249 -5.94 -10.04 23.92
C THR A 249 -6.22 -8.77 24.74
N THR A 250 -7.42 -8.24 24.63
CA THR A 250 -7.92 -7.15 25.48
C THR A 250 -9.36 -7.41 25.89
N SER A 251 -9.82 -6.78 26.96
CA SER A 251 -11.24 -6.70 27.28
C SER A 251 -11.94 -5.78 26.27
N TRP A 252 -13.20 -6.07 25.97
CA TRP A 252 -14.00 -5.09 25.22
C TRP A 252 -14.17 -3.81 26.02
N ASP A 253 -14.44 -3.94 27.33
CA ASP A 253 -14.44 -2.89 28.33
C ASP A 253 -14.34 -3.52 29.73
N ASP A 254 -13.52 -3.00 30.64
CA ASP A 254 -13.30 -3.54 31.97
C ASP A 254 -13.77 -2.60 33.11
N ARG A 255 -14.43 -1.50 32.76
CA ARG A 255 -14.87 -0.51 33.75
C ARG A 255 -15.95 -1.06 34.67
N TYR A 256 -16.02 -0.44 35.84
CA TYR A 256 -17.10 -0.72 36.78
C TYR A 256 -18.49 -0.49 36.17
N ASN A 257 -19.36 -1.48 36.22
CA ASN A 257 -20.72 -1.42 35.70
C ASN A 257 -21.69 -1.17 36.84
N LYS A 258 -22.16 0.06 36.97
CA LYS A 258 -23.09 0.46 38.04
C LYS A 258 -24.40 -0.34 38.04
N ALA A 259 -24.88 -0.81 36.91
CA ALA A 259 -26.12 -1.57 36.80
C ALA A 259 -25.98 -2.98 37.35
N LEU A 260 -24.77 -3.53 37.41
CA LEU A 260 -24.47 -4.88 37.88
C LEU A 260 -23.70 -4.87 39.19
N ASP A 261 -23.27 -3.70 39.67
CA ASP A 261 -22.52 -3.46 40.89
C ASP A 261 -21.18 -4.22 41.00
N TYR A 262 -20.50 -4.41 39.83
CA TYR A 262 -19.13 -4.97 39.77
C TYR A 262 -18.41 -4.64 38.45
N GLY A 263 -17.13 -4.99 38.33
CA GLY A 263 -16.28 -4.76 37.15
C GLY A 263 -16.63 -5.68 35.98
N ALA A 264 -17.84 -5.56 35.43
CA ALA A 264 -18.33 -6.39 34.33
C ALA A 264 -18.05 -5.77 32.94
N GLY A 265 -17.57 -4.54 32.91
CA GLY A 265 -17.47 -3.72 31.72
C GLY A 265 -18.80 -3.10 31.31
N ILE A 266 -18.72 -2.18 30.34
CA ILE A 266 -19.88 -1.47 29.79
C ILE A 266 -19.87 -1.66 28.28
N ASN A 267 -20.95 -2.13 27.69
CA ASN A 267 -21.07 -2.36 26.26
C ASN A 267 -21.41 -1.06 25.48
N ASN A 268 -20.56 -0.06 25.66
CA ASN A 268 -20.58 1.20 24.91
C ASN A 268 -19.24 1.37 24.18
N TYR A 269 -19.26 1.21 22.87
CA TYR A 269 -18.06 1.20 22.04
C TYR A 269 -17.26 2.51 22.10
N SER A 270 -17.95 3.67 22.07
CA SER A 270 -17.30 4.99 22.02
C SER A 270 -16.30 5.25 23.16
N ALA A 271 -16.49 4.58 24.29
CA ALA A 271 -15.64 4.72 25.46
C ALA A 271 -15.09 3.36 25.92
N SER A 272 -14.95 2.40 25.01
CA SER A 272 -14.50 1.03 25.33
C SER A 272 -12.97 0.91 25.29
N ARG A 273 -12.45 -0.06 26.07
CA ARG A 273 -11.03 -0.44 26.04
C ARG A 273 -10.60 -0.97 24.68
N VAL A 274 -11.48 -1.69 23.98
CA VAL A 274 -11.15 -2.19 22.65
C VAL A 274 -10.95 -1.07 21.63
N LYS A 275 -11.69 0.03 21.74
CA LYS A 275 -11.46 1.22 20.92
C LYS A 275 -10.13 1.88 21.26
N GLU A 276 -9.85 2.11 22.56
CA GLU A 276 -8.56 2.63 23.03
C GLU A 276 -7.40 1.77 22.51
N TYR A 277 -7.53 0.45 22.58
CA TYR A 277 -6.52 -0.50 22.08
C TYR A 277 -6.30 -0.38 20.55
N LEU A 278 -7.36 -0.16 19.75
CA LEU A 278 -7.21 0.10 18.31
C LEU A 278 -6.49 1.42 18.04
N GLU A 279 -6.72 2.46 18.83
CA GLU A 279 -6.00 3.73 18.76
C GLU A 279 -4.51 3.55 19.12
N GLU A 280 -4.21 2.77 20.17
CA GLU A 280 -2.82 2.42 20.55
C GLU A 280 -2.09 1.65 19.43
N ILE A 281 -2.76 0.69 18.76
CA ILE A 281 -2.21 -0.01 17.58
C ILE A 281 -1.86 0.99 16.48
N TYR A 282 -2.77 1.90 16.15
CA TYR A 282 -2.54 2.88 15.11
C TYR A 282 -1.41 3.86 15.45
N ASN A 283 -1.31 4.28 16.71
CA ASN A 283 -0.34 5.25 17.19
C ASN A 283 1.04 4.65 17.56
N GLU A 284 1.18 3.31 17.47
CA GLU A 284 2.44 2.60 17.82
C GLU A 284 2.81 2.68 19.32
N GLU A 285 1.83 2.84 20.19
CA GLU A 285 2.04 2.99 21.63
C GLU A 285 2.26 1.65 22.36
N LYS A 286 2.12 0.51 21.67
CA LYS A 286 2.32 -0.83 22.22
C LYS A 286 3.43 -1.58 21.52
N GLU A 287 4.42 -2.02 22.29
CA GLU A 287 5.47 -2.93 21.81
C GLU A 287 4.91 -4.28 21.36
N GLY A 288 5.48 -4.86 20.32
CA GLY A 288 5.15 -6.20 19.82
C GLY A 288 3.91 -6.27 18.91
N LEU A 289 3.23 -5.17 18.68
CA LEU A 289 2.22 -5.08 17.63
C LEU A 289 2.89 -4.77 16.28
N ARG A 290 2.45 -5.42 15.22
CA ARG A 290 2.80 -5.01 13.86
C ARG A 290 2.14 -3.66 13.62
N THR A 291 2.96 -2.62 13.60
CA THR A 291 2.52 -1.25 13.48
C THR A 291 2.47 -0.85 12.01
N PHE A 292 1.63 0.12 11.71
CA PHE A 292 1.62 0.75 10.40
C PHE A 292 2.83 1.67 10.28
N THR A 293 3.59 1.54 9.21
CA THR A 293 4.59 2.55 8.86
C THR A 293 3.90 3.89 8.56
N ALA A 294 4.67 4.99 8.55
CA ALA A 294 4.12 6.28 8.13
C ALA A 294 3.52 6.21 6.71
N GLU A 295 4.17 5.45 5.82
CA GLU A 295 3.70 5.21 4.45
C GLU A 295 2.38 4.43 4.44
N ASP A 296 2.27 3.31 5.19
CA ASP A 296 1.02 2.55 5.28
C ASP A 296 -0.15 3.43 5.74
N LYS A 297 0.10 4.32 6.72
CA LYS A 297 -0.91 5.24 7.24
C LYS A 297 -1.47 6.20 6.18
N THR A 298 -0.67 6.60 5.20
CA THR A 298 -1.13 7.46 4.09
C THR A 298 -2.13 6.76 3.18
N LYS A 299 -2.10 5.44 3.12
CA LYS A 299 -2.99 4.61 2.29
C LYS A 299 -4.35 4.35 2.94
N LEU A 300 -4.47 4.60 4.26
CA LEU A 300 -5.69 4.35 5.02
C LEU A 300 -6.68 5.51 4.87
N SER A 301 -7.94 5.16 4.65
CA SER A 301 -9.07 6.10 4.70
C SER A 301 -9.79 5.98 6.04
N LEU A 302 -10.37 7.08 6.51
CA LEU A 302 -11.23 7.05 7.69
C LEU A 302 -12.44 6.16 7.44
N LEU A 303 -12.81 5.37 8.45
CA LEU A 303 -14.00 4.51 8.41
C LEU A 303 -15.00 4.88 9.50
N ASP A 304 -16.28 4.62 9.23
CA ASP A 304 -17.33 4.71 10.20
C ASP A 304 -17.58 3.31 10.77
N VAL A 305 -17.42 3.12 12.07
CA VAL A 305 -17.61 1.84 12.75
C VAL A 305 -19.05 1.74 13.21
N CYS A 306 -19.78 0.74 12.75
CA CYS A 306 -21.15 0.44 13.18
C CYS A 306 -21.14 -0.21 14.57
N THR A 307 -21.84 0.36 15.55
CA THR A 307 -21.69 0.05 16.98
C THR A 307 -23.02 -0.13 17.73
N ALA A 308 -24.15 -0.06 17.03
CA ALA A 308 -25.45 -0.25 17.69
C ALA A 308 -25.61 -1.68 18.22
N LYS A 309 -26.42 -1.79 19.24
CA LYS A 309 -26.71 -3.05 19.92
C LYS A 309 -27.61 -3.94 19.08
N ARG A 310 -27.33 -5.24 19.10
CA ARG A 310 -28.10 -6.25 18.37
C ARG A 310 -28.78 -7.26 19.31
N ASP A 311 -30.03 -7.59 19.01
CA ASP A 311 -30.73 -8.71 19.64
C ASP A 311 -30.28 -10.04 19.00
N ALA A 312 -30.14 -11.09 19.81
CA ALA A 312 -29.72 -12.41 19.38
C ALA A 312 -30.70 -13.09 18.39
N THR A 313 -31.98 -12.74 18.44
CA THR A 313 -33.00 -13.30 17.57
C THR A 313 -33.14 -12.63 16.23
N SER A 314 -32.48 -11.48 16.03
CA SER A 314 -32.58 -10.73 14.80
C SER A 314 -31.97 -11.51 13.63
N LYS A 315 -32.72 -11.59 12.52
CA LYS A 315 -32.30 -12.20 11.24
C LYS A 315 -31.88 -11.16 10.17
N THR A 316 -31.86 -9.88 10.52
CA THR A 316 -31.42 -8.81 9.61
C THR A 316 -29.91 -8.75 9.60
N ASN A 317 -29.29 -9.05 8.46
CA ASN A 317 -27.82 -9.18 8.34
C ASN A 317 -27.22 -8.24 7.27
N ASN A 318 -27.85 -7.11 7.01
CA ASN A 318 -27.36 -6.10 6.04
C ASN A 318 -26.67 -4.90 6.72
N ASN A 319 -26.19 -5.07 7.96
CA ASN A 319 -25.63 -4.03 8.83
C ASN A 319 -26.60 -2.91 9.26
N SER A 320 -27.85 -2.90 8.82
CA SER A 320 -28.77 -1.81 9.16
C SER A 320 -29.09 -1.70 10.65
N ILE A 321 -28.92 -2.80 11.40
CA ILE A 321 -29.08 -2.79 12.87
C ILE A 321 -27.84 -2.14 13.50
N GLU A 322 -26.68 -2.68 13.23
CA GLU A 322 -25.43 -2.24 13.84
C GLU A 322 -25.07 -0.79 13.45
N CYS A 323 -25.47 -0.37 12.26
CA CYS A 323 -25.21 0.99 11.77
C CYS A 323 -26.27 2.04 12.18
N GLN A 324 -27.25 1.70 13.04
CA GLN A 324 -28.11 2.70 13.66
C GLN A 324 -27.32 3.65 14.58
N THR A 325 -26.18 3.20 15.09
CA THR A 325 -25.20 4.01 15.79
C THR A 325 -23.85 3.77 15.16
N THR A 326 -23.12 4.84 14.86
CA THR A 326 -21.78 4.77 14.26
C THR A 326 -20.80 5.65 15.01
N GLU A 327 -19.62 5.10 15.25
CA GLU A 327 -18.45 5.88 15.65
C GLU A 327 -17.78 6.39 14.38
N LYS A 328 -17.76 7.72 14.23
CA LYS A 328 -17.34 8.37 12.98
C LYS A 328 -15.84 8.55 12.87
N ALA A 329 -15.34 8.55 11.63
CA ALA A 329 -13.99 8.98 11.27
C ALA A 329 -12.87 8.26 12.05
N GLN A 330 -13.03 6.95 12.26
CA GLN A 330 -12.05 6.12 12.95
C GLN A 330 -10.91 5.74 12.01
N LYS A 331 -9.69 5.58 12.54
CA LYS A 331 -8.53 5.07 11.80
C LYS A 331 -8.61 3.56 11.64
N LEU A 332 -8.98 2.85 12.70
CA LEU A 332 -9.20 1.42 12.74
C LEU A 332 -10.58 1.12 13.32
N GLY A 333 -11.12 -0.06 13.01
CA GLY A 333 -12.39 -0.52 13.53
C GLY A 333 -12.41 -2.02 13.78
N LEU A 334 -13.60 -2.56 13.99
CA LEU A 334 -13.89 -3.98 14.10
C LEU A 334 -15.01 -4.35 13.12
N LEU A 335 -15.07 -5.63 12.72
CA LEU A 335 -16.21 -6.18 12.00
C LEU A 335 -17.44 -6.22 12.88
N THR A 336 -18.62 -6.06 12.27
CA THR A 336 -19.89 -6.34 12.91
C THR A 336 -20.19 -7.84 12.89
N VAL A 337 -21.18 -8.26 13.68
CA VAL A 337 -21.75 -9.60 13.57
C VAL A 337 -22.37 -9.85 12.20
N SER A 338 -23.00 -8.85 11.59
CA SER A 338 -23.56 -8.95 10.24
C SER A 338 -22.49 -9.23 9.19
N ASP A 339 -21.30 -8.60 9.29
CA ASP A 339 -20.17 -8.87 8.38
C ASP A 339 -19.72 -10.33 8.47
N TYR A 340 -19.67 -10.89 9.69
CA TYR A 340 -19.31 -12.29 9.91
C TYR A 340 -20.36 -13.26 9.35
N ILE A 341 -21.66 -13.03 9.63
CA ILE A 341 -22.75 -13.83 9.10
C ILE A 341 -22.74 -13.83 7.57
N ASN A 342 -22.54 -12.67 6.97
CA ASN A 342 -22.51 -12.52 5.51
C ASN A 342 -21.31 -13.22 4.85
N ALA A 343 -20.23 -13.48 5.56
CA ALA A 343 -19.08 -14.19 5.02
C ALA A 343 -19.33 -15.71 4.86
N SER A 344 -20.32 -16.30 5.56
CA SER A 344 -20.74 -17.69 5.39
C SER A 344 -21.65 -17.84 4.16
N ILE A 345 -21.54 -18.97 3.47
CA ILE A 345 -22.51 -19.40 2.44
C ILE A 345 -23.44 -20.49 2.94
N ASP A 346 -23.35 -20.89 4.22
CA ASP A 346 -24.27 -21.85 4.80
C ASP A 346 -25.68 -21.22 4.90
N PRO A 347 -26.71 -21.85 4.29
CA PRO A 347 -28.06 -21.29 4.27
C PRO A 347 -28.70 -21.17 5.65
N ASP A 348 -28.24 -21.95 6.62
CA ASP A 348 -28.72 -21.92 7.99
C ASP A 348 -28.03 -20.86 8.85
N CYS A 349 -27.01 -20.16 8.32
CA CYS A 349 -26.36 -19.01 8.96
C CYS A 349 -27.21 -17.76 8.80
N THR A 350 -28.24 -17.60 9.62
CA THR A 350 -29.21 -16.51 9.49
C THR A 350 -29.27 -15.56 10.69
N SER A 351 -28.62 -15.90 11.80
CA SER A 351 -28.62 -15.08 13.03
C SER A 351 -27.40 -15.39 13.90
N VAL A 352 -27.19 -14.61 14.94
CA VAL A 352 -26.12 -14.87 15.93
C VAL A 352 -26.27 -16.18 16.67
N SER A 353 -27.50 -16.75 16.73
CA SER A 353 -27.79 -18.04 17.36
C SER A 353 -27.54 -19.23 16.42
N SER A 354 -27.24 -18.99 15.15
CA SER A 354 -26.98 -20.04 14.18
C SER A 354 -25.56 -20.57 14.33
N ILE A 355 -25.42 -21.79 14.81
CA ILE A 355 -24.11 -22.46 14.94
C ILE A 355 -23.47 -22.74 13.57
N SER A 356 -24.28 -22.83 12.52
CA SER A 356 -23.83 -23.04 11.13
C SER A 356 -23.03 -21.87 10.53
N CYS A 357 -23.01 -20.70 11.17
CA CYS A 357 -22.22 -19.55 10.69
C CYS A 357 -20.69 -19.79 10.69
N GLN A 358 -20.22 -20.82 11.40
CA GLN A 358 -18.83 -21.28 11.33
C GLN A 358 -18.53 -22.03 10.02
N ASN A 359 -19.55 -22.59 9.35
CA ASN A 359 -19.38 -23.39 8.15
C ASN A 359 -19.11 -22.48 6.94
N TYR A 360 -18.19 -22.93 6.08
CA TYR A 360 -17.90 -22.24 4.83
C TYR A 360 -17.69 -20.73 5.01
N ASN A 361 -16.87 -20.35 6.00
CA ASN A 361 -16.66 -18.96 6.41
C ASN A 361 -15.18 -18.70 6.63
N TYR A 362 -14.54 -17.95 5.72
CA TYR A 362 -13.11 -17.62 5.79
C TYR A 362 -12.74 -16.74 7.00
N LEU A 363 -13.72 -16.07 7.63
CA LEU A 363 -13.49 -15.28 8.83
C LEU A 363 -13.48 -16.13 10.12
N ALA A 364 -13.90 -17.40 10.04
CA ALA A 364 -13.79 -18.35 11.13
C ALA A 364 -12.33 -18.80 11.29
N ILE A 365 -11.64 -18.26 12.29
CA ILE A 365 -10.26 -18.60 12.62
C ILE A 365 -10.21 -19.32 13.97
N LYS A 366 -9.10 -20.01 14.26
CA LYS A 366 -8.92 -20.80 15.49
C LYS A 366 -8.79 -19.99 16.81
N TYR A 367 -8.97 -18.68 16.75
CA TYR A 367 -8.91 -17.78 17.90
C TYR A 367 -10.24 -17.06 18.07
N SER A 368 -10.65 -16.83 19.33
CA SER A 368 -11.81 -15.98 19.59
C SER A 368 -11.44 -14.51 19.44
N TRP A 369 -12.33 -13.70 18.86
CA TRP A 369 -12.08 -12.30 18.62
C TRP A 369 -13.34 -11.43 18.74
N TRP A 370 -13.13 -10.17 19.16
CA TRP A 370 -14.19 -9.19 19.38
C TRP A 370 -14.80 -8.69 18.08
N THR A 371 -16.12 -8.52 18.08
CA THR A 371 -16.84 -7.71 17.08
C THR A 371 -17.14 -6.32 17.65
N SER A 372 -17.51 -5.35 16.78
CA SER A 372 -18.00 -4.04 17.23
C SER A 372 -19.42 -4.09 17.80
N THR A 373 -20.12 -5.20 17.64
CA THR A 373 -21.55 -5.35 17.96
C THR A 373 -21.75 -5.64 19.45
N ALA A 374 -22.43 -4.76 20.14
CA ALA A 374 -22.86 -4.96 21.52
C ALA A 374 -24.18 -5.74 21.60
N VAL A 375 -24.40 -6.46 22.69
CA VAL A 375 -25.65 -7.20 22.94
C VAL A 375 -26.75 -6.24 23.39
N ALA A 376 -27.95 -6.35 22.79
CA ALA A 376 -29.12 -5.61 23.23
C ALA A 376 -29.60 -6.14 24.59
N ASN A 377 -30.41 -5.35 25.29
CA ASN A 377 -31.03 -5.70 26.57
C ASN A 377 -30.07 -6.04 27.72
N THR A 378 -28.82 -5.66 27.60
CA THR A 378 -27.80 -5.77 28.64
C THR A 378 -26.85 -4.57 28.59
N SER A 379 -26.15 -4.30 29.69
CA SER A 379 -25.15 -3.25 29.78
C SER A 379 -23.71 -3.76 29.73
N ALA A 380 -23.48 -5.09 29.77
CA ALA A 380 -22.17 -5.66 30.03
C ALA A 380 -21.72 -6.77 29.06
N TYR A 381 -22.45 -6.98 27.96
CA TYR A 381 -22.12 -8.05 27.02
C TYR A 381 -21.92 -7.53 25.61
N ALA A 382 -20.92 -8.08 24.92
CA ALA A 382 -20.64 -7.87 23.50
C ALA A 382 -20.52 -9.23 22.79
N TYR A 383 -20.63 -9.20 21.45
CA TYR A 383 -20.48 -10.42 20.66
C TYR A 383 -19.03 -10.67 20.29
N VAL A 384 -18.67 -11.95 20.37
CA VAL A 384 -17.40 -12.50 19.88
C VAL A 384 -17.66 -13.60 18.86
N VAL A 385 -16.75 -13.77 17.93
CA VAL A 385 -16.62 -15.01 17.17
C VAL A 385 -15.70 -15.92 17.97
N GLY A 386 -16.19 -17.07 18.37
CA GLY A 386 -15.41 -18.04 19.15
C GLY A 386 -14.32 -18.73 18.32
N SER A 387 -13.37 -19.39 18.97
CA SER A 387 -12.30 -20.15 18.32
C SER A 387 -12.78 -21.32 17.45
N ASN A 388 -14.04 -21.72 17.64
CA ASN A 388 -14.74 -22.69 16.78
C ASN A 388 -15.59 -22.02 15.69
N GLY A 389 -15.51 -20.71 15.52
CA GLY A 389 -16.29 -19.94 14.54
C GLY A 389 -17.74 -19.69 14.93
N VAL A 390 -18.21 -20.14 16.10
CA VAL A 390 -19.57 -19.88 16.57
C VAL A 390 -19.66 -18.50 17.22
N ILE A 391 -20.66 -17.71 16.84
CA ILE A 391 -20.92 -16.42 17.46
C ILE A 391 -21.48 -16.66 18.87
N ARG A 392 -20.99 -15.94 19.85
CA ARG A 392 -21.47 -15.97 21.21
C ARG A 392 -21.41 -14.60 21.86
N SER A 393 -22.24 -14.38 22.87
CA SER A 393 -22.12 -13.23 23.75
C SER A 393 -21.19 -13.57 24.92
N THR A 394 -20.33 -12.65 25.32
CA THR A 394 -19.51 -12.77 26.52
C THR A 394 -19.46 -11.43 27.25
N ARG A 395 -18.99 -11.42 28.49
CA ARG A 395 -18.88 -10.20 29.28
C ARG A 395 -17.84 -9.28 28.61
N CYS A 396 -18.12 -7.99 28.65
CA CYS A 396 -17.17 -6.99 28.14
C CYS A 396 -15.82 -7.03 28.86
N SER A 397 -15.80 -7.49 30.13
CA SER A 397 -14.57 -7.66 30.91
C SER A 397 -13.76 -8.92 30.57
N ASP A 398 -14.29 -9.84 29.80
CA ASP A 398 -13.54 -11.02 29.35
C ASP A 398 -12.47 -10.60 28.32
N TYR A 399 -11.40 -11.40 28.18
CA TYR A 399 -10.30 -11.12 27.25
C TYR A 399 -10.48 -11.94 25.98
N ASN A 400 -10.46 -11.26 24.84
CA ASN A 400 -10.44 -11.89 23.51
C ASN A 400 -9.47 -11.15 22.58
N ASN A 401 -9.13 -11.78 21.48
CA ASN A 401 -8.26 -11.17 20.46
C ASN A 401 -8.97 -10.04 19.72
N VAL A 402 -8.17 -9.18 19.12
CA VAL A 402 -8.62 -8.08 18.28
C VAL A 402 -8.16 -8.33 16.84
N ARG A 403 -9.07 -8.19 15.89
CA ARG A 403 -8.79 -8.19 14.46
C ARG A 403 -9.13 -6.81 13.90
N PRO A 404 -8.15 -5.93 13.76
CA PRO A 404 -8.38 -4.59 13.23
C PRO A 404 -8.97 -4.61 11.83
N VAL A 405 -9.85 -3.65 11.57
CA VAL A 405 -10.42 -3.36 10.26
C VAL A 405 -9.90 -2.02 9.78
N ILE A 406 -9.46 -1.97 8.52
CA ILE A 406 -9.08 -0.75 7.80
C ILE A 406 -10.02 -0.51 6.64
N LYS A 407 -10.06 0.74 6.18
CA LYS A 407 -10.70 1.13 4.93
C LYS A 407 -9.65 1.65 3.96
N LEU A 408 -9.69 1.15 2.74
CA LEU A 408 -8.89 1.65 1.62
C LEU A 408 -9.79 2.32 0.60
N SER A 409 -9.30 3.40 0.01
CA SER A 409 -9.99 4.08 -1.10
C SER A 409 -10.04 3.18 -2.34
N SER A 410 -11.06 3.35 -3.19
CA SER A 410 -11.17 2.72 -4.51
C SER A 410 -10.00 3.03 -5.45
N ARG A 411 -9.18 4.03 -5.12
CA ARG A 411 -8.02 4.47 -5.92
C ARG A 411 -6.71 3.81 -5.56
N ILE A 412 -6.69 3.02 -4.48
CA ILE A 412 -5.47 2.34 -4.04
C ILE A 412 -4.95 1.45 -5.15
N MET A 413 -3.68 1.66 -5.51
CA MET A 413 -2.99 0.93 -6.56
C MET A 413 -2.35 -0.33 -6.02
N ILE A 414 -2.19 -1.30 -6.91
CA ILE A 414 -1.42 -2.53 -6.64
C ILE A 414 -0.23 -2.63 -7.59
N THR A 415 0.82 -3.29 -7.14
CA THR A 415 1.98 -3.64 -7.98
C THR A 415 1.76 -4.98 -8.68
N ASN A 416 1.23 -5.98 -7.96
CA ASN A 416 1.01 -7.33 -8.46
C ASN A 416 0.02 -8.09 -7.56
N GLY A 417 -0.16 -9.38 -7.83
CA GLY A 417 -0.99 -10.30 -7.06
C GLY A 417 -2.29 -10.66 -7.76
N ASP A 418 -2.89 -11.77 -7.32
CA ASP A 418 -4.18 -12.32 -7.78
C ASP A 418 -5.15 -12.58 -6.61
N GLY A 419 -4.79 -12.12 -5.42
CA GLY A 419 -5.59 -12.25 -4.21
C GLY A 419 -5.57 -13.64 -3.58
N THR A 420 -4.77 -14.58 -4.06
CA THR A 420 -4.56 -15.86 -3.38
C THR A 420 -3.66 -15.67 -2.15
N GLU A 421 -3.65 -16.64 -1.24
CA GLU A 421 -2.80 -16.58 -0.05
C GLU A 421 -1.30 -16.56 -0.39
N ASN A 422 -0.91 -17.29 -1.44
CA ASN A 422 0.49 -17.37 -1.89
C ASN A 422 0.90 -16.23 -2.81
N ASN A 423 -0.06 -15.46 -3.34
CA ASN A 423 0.16 -14.32 -4.23
C ASN A 423 -0.88 -13.22 -3.91
N PRO A 424 -0.84 -12.63 -2.70
CA PRO A 424 -1.78 -11.58 -2.32
C PRO A 424 -1.62 -10.34 -3.22
N TYR A 425 -2.68 -9.55 -3.36
CA TYR A 425 -2.55 -8.23 -3.96
C TYR A 425 -1.60 -7.38 -3.13
N VAL A 426 -0.52 -6.88 -3.71
CA VAL A 426 0.46 -6.03 -3.03
C VAL A 426 0.12 -4.57 -3.27
N ILE A 427 -0.16 -3.84 -2.19
CA ILE A 427 -0.44 -2.40 -2.24
C ILE A 427 0.85 -1.65 -2.58
N LYS A 428 0.73 -0.71 -3.52
CA LYS A 428 1.81 0.17 -3.94
C LYS A 428 2.01 1.32 -2.95
#